data_242c3dfd229f208596760761df96bca2
#
_entry.id   242c3dfd229f208596760761df96bca2
#
_cell.length_a   1.000
_cell.length_b   1.000
_cell.length_c   1.000
_cell.angle_alpha   90.00
_cell.angle_beta   90.00
_cell.angle_gamma   90.00
#
_symmetry.space_group_name_H-M   'P 1'
#
loop_
_entity.id
_entity.type
_entity.pdbx_description
1 polymer ?
#
loop_
_entity_poly.entity_id
_entity_poly.type
_entity_poly.pdbx_seq_one_letter_code
_entity_poly.pdbx_strand_id
1 'polypeptide(L)'
;MEPLVERRAHQLGDVGRRWLARLPTLIAELERRWHIAVGAPLAGGTAAYVARARTANGRDAVLKLVLPDPDLTRQVPTMVEARGHGYARLFAHDIERNAMLIEALGPSLSQLDTPVEQVIEVLCRTLRQAWRTAPWPELTAAPTLDKACQLSELVGRLWEGLGQPCPERVVARALHFAEQRCAAADQQRYVVVHGDPHPGNALRVPTPRTGAESGFVFVDPDGFLGDRAYDLGVVLRDWCAQLSAGDARGTARRYCQLLAGHTGVDEAAIWQWGFLERVSTGLFLMQLGDVAQARSFLATAEALVAENVP
;
A
#
# COMPACT_ATOMS: atom_id res chain seq x y z
N MET A 1 -2.24 19.02 -12.47
CA MET A 1 -2.51 17.57 -12.33
C MET A 1 -1.20 16.83 -12.44
N GLU A 2 -0.98 15.81 -11.64
CA GLU A 2 0.19 14.94 -11.77
C GLU A 2 0.12 14.12 -13.07
N PRO A 3 1.18 14.04 -13.87
CA PRO A 3 1.18 13.32 -15.15
C PRO A 3 0.84 11.84 -15.03
N LEU A 4 1.18 11.21 -13.88
CA LEU A 4 0.85 9.80 -13.62
C LEU A 4 -0.66 9.59 -13.43
N VAL A 5 -1.34 10.49 -12.74
CA VAL A 5 -2.79 10.45 -12.55
C VAL A 5 -3.53 10.62 -13.89
N GLU A 6 -3.08 11.55 -14.73
CA GLU A 6 -3.66 11.71 -16.07
C GLU A 6 -3.48 10.46 -16.92
N ARG A 7 -2.27 9.88 -16.92
CA ARG A 7 -1.99 8.64 -17.68
C ARG A 7 -2.88 7.50 -17.21
N ARG A 8 -2.98 7.28 -15.88
CA ARG A 8 -3.84 6.24 -15.31
C ARG A 8 -5.32 6.50 -15.63
N ALA A 9 -5.78 7.73 -15.55
CA ALA A 9 -7.15 8.08 -15.96
C ALA A 9 -7.40 7.74 -17.43
N HIS A 10 -6.46 8.02 -18.33
CA HIS A 10 -6.58 7.64 -19.75
C HIS A 10 -6.61 6.12 -19.95
N GLN A 11 -5.88 5.35 -19.16
CA GLN A 11 -5.92 3.88 -19.19
C GLN A 11 -7.29 3.32 -18.78
N LEU A 12 -8.04 4.02 -17.92
CA LEU A 12 -9.43 3.70 -17.57
C LEU A 12 -10.44 4.02 -18.69
N GLY A 13 -9.98 4.42 -19.86
CA GLY A 13 -10.83 4.69 -21.02
C GLY A 13 -11.82 5.84 -20.80
N ASP A 14 -13.08 5.64 -21.22
CA ASP A 14 -14.12 6.69 -21.16
C ASP A 14 -14.46 7.12 -19.72
N VAL A 15 -14.38 6.20 -18.78
CA VAL A 15 -14.66 6.49 -17.36
C VAL A 15 -13.64 7.48 -16.82
N GLY A 16 -12.36 7.24 -17.05
CA GLY A 16 -11.30 8.12 -16.60
C GLY A 16 -11.29 9.47 -17.34
N ARG A 17 -11.56 9.48 -18.66
CA ARG A 17 -11.69 10.74 -19.43
C ARG A 17 -12.83 11.61 -18.90
N ARG A 18 -14.01 11.02 -18.61
CA ARG A 18 -15.15 11.74 -18.01
C ARG A 18 -14.81 12.28 -16.63
N TRP A 19 -14.08 11.50 -15.82
CA TRP A 19 -13.64 11.93 -14.49
C TRP A 19 -12.73 13.17 -14.60
N LEU A 20 -11.72 13.14 -15.48
CA LEU A 20 -10.83 14.30 -15.74
C LEU A 20 -11.62 15.55 -16.18
N ALA A 21 -12.56 15.39 -17.10
CA ALA A 21 -13.39 16.50 -17.60
C ALA A 21 -14.28 17.11 -16.50
N ARG A 22 -14.77 16.30 -15.56
CA ARG A 22 -15.62 16.73 -14.46
C ARG A 22 -14.87 17.27 -13.26
N LEU A 23 -13.58 17.03 -13.17
CA LEU A 23 -12.78 17.33 -11.97
C LEU A 23 -12.91 18.79 -11.49
N PRO A 24 -12.85 19.83 -12.33
CA PRO A 24 -13.04 21.22 -11.89
C PRO A 24 -14.42 21.45 -11.28
N THR A 25 -15.47 20.91 -11.89
CA THR A 25 -16.85 21.05 -11.39
C THR A 25 -17.01 20.31 -10.07
N LEU A 26 -16.46 19.11 -9.96
CA LEU A 26 -16.48 18.30 -8.73
C LEU A 26 -15.76 19.01 -7.57
N ILE A 27 -14.61 19.61 -7.83
CA ILE A 27 -13.90 20.41 -6.82
C ILE A 27 -14.79 21.55 -6.32
N ALA A 28 -15.38 22.34 -7.23
CA ALA A 28 -16.24 23.46 -6.89
C ALA A 28 -17.51 23.03 -6.12
N GLU A 29 -18.07 21.85 -6.42
CA GLU A 29 -19.18 21.26 -5.68
C GLU A 29 -18.76 20.91 -4.25
N LEU A 30 -17.61 20.29 -4.06
CA LEU A 30 -17.10 19.89 -2.75
C LEU A 30 -16.67 21.10 -1.92
N GLU A 31 -16.13 22.16 -2.52
CA GLU A 31 -15.83 23.41 -1.85
C GLU A 31 -17.09 24.01 -1.20
N ARG A 32 -18.19 24.07 -1.95
CA ARG A 32 -19.46 24.55 -1.43
C ARG A 32 -20.05 23.63 -0.36
N ARG A 33 -20.03 22.31 -0.60
CA ARG A 33 -20.66 21.31 0.29
C ARG A 33 -19.94 21.17 1.63
N TRP A 34 -18.61 21.22 1.59
CA TRP A 34 -17.78 21.02 2.78
C TRP A 34 -17.28 22.34 3.40
N HIS A 35 -17.64 23.47 2.80
CA HIS A 35 -17.20 24.80 3.23
C HIS A 35 -15.67 24.87 3.35
N ILE A 36 -14.97 24.53 2.28
CA ILE A 36 -13.52 24.54 2.19
C ILE A 36 -13.07 25.43 1.02
N ALA A 37 -11.84 25.90 1.09
CA ALA A 37 -11.13 26.50 -0.03
C ALA A 37 -10.03 25.52 -0.49
N VAL A 38 -10.08 25.11 -1.75
CA VAL A 38 -9.08 24.21 -2.35
C VAL A 38 -7.96 25.05 -2.96
N GLY A 39 -6.74 24.71 -2.58
CA GLY A 39 -5.51 25.38 -3.01
C GLY A 39 -4.74 24.62 -4.08
N ALA A 40 -3.41 24.76 -4.04
CA ALA A 40 -2.53 24.11 -5.00
C ALA A 40 -2.58 22.59 -4.91
N PRO A 41 -2.52 21.86 -6.05
CA PRO A 41 -2.36 20.43 -6.06
C PRO A 41 -1.02 20.03 -5.39
N LEU A 42 -1.03 18.87 -4.75
CA LEU A 42 0.15 18.25 -4.15
C LEU A 42 0.75 17.25 -5.15
N ALA A 43 2.08 17.19 -5.18
CA ALA A 43 2.82 16.24 -5.98
C ALA A 43 2.85 14.84 -5.34
N GLY A 44 3.04 13.80 -6.16
CA GLY A 44 3.32 12.42 -5.71
C GLY A 44 2.13 11.47 -5.69
N GLY A 45 0.93 11.90 -6.06
CA GLY A 45 -0.21 11.00 -6.22
C GLY A 45 -0.14 10.20 -7.52
N THR A 46 -0.44 8.90 -7.46
CA THR A 46 -0.51 8.04 -8.67
C THR A 46 -1.94 7.64 -9.05
N ALA A 47 -2.87 7.71 -8.09
CA ALA A 47 -4.21 7.15 -8.19
C ALA A 47 -5.32 8.13 -7.78
N ALA A 48 -4.98 9.39 -7.50
CA ALA A 48 -5.92 10.41 -7.05
C ALA A 48 -5.45 11.82 -7.39
N TYR A 49 -6.41 12.73 -7.57
CA TYR A 49 -6.12 14.15 -7.46
C TYR A 49 -6.02 14.51 -5.98
N VAL A 50 -4.92 15.12 -5.59
CA VAL A 50 -4.65 15.52 -4.20
C VAL A 50 -4.32 17.00 -4.20
N ALA A 51 -4.96 17.79 -3.33
CA ALA A 51 -4.72 19.21 -3.21
C ALA A 51 -4.79 19.69 -1.76
N ARG A 52 -4.02 20.74 -1.43
CA ARG A 52 -4.19 21.45 -0.17
C ARG A 52 -5.61 21.98 -0.07
N ALA A 53 -6.17 21.99 1.11
CA ALA A 53 -7.47 22.59 1.37
C ALA A 53 -7.44 23.31 2.72
N ARG A 54 -8.34 24.27 2.90
CA ARG A 54 -8.53 24.96 4.16
C ARG A 54 -10.02 25.01 4.49
N THR A 55 -10.36 24.60 5.70
CA THR A 55 -11.75 24.63 6.17
C THR A 55 -12.17 26.04 6.57
N ALA A 56 -13.48 26.31 6.65
CA ALA A 56 -14.00 27.62 7.02
C ALA A 56 -13.52 28.12 8.40
N ASN A 57 -13.20 27.19 9.33
CA ASN A 57 -12.63 27.52 10.63
C ASN A 57 -11.08 27.65 10.62
N GLY A 58 -10.46 27.74 9.43
CA GLY A 58 -9.05 27.98 9.25
C GLY A 58 -8.14 26.76 9.43
N ARG A 59 -8.68 25.53 9.56
CA ARG A 59 -7.89 24.31 9.70
C ARG A 59 -7.31 23.89 8.36
N ASP A 60 -6.04 23.54 8.34
CA ASP A 60 -5.40 22.95 7.18
C ASP A 60 -5.86 21.50 6.98
N ALA A 61 -6.14 21.16 5.73
CA ALA A 61 -6.66 19.88 5.29
C ALA A 61 -6.09 19.52 3.92
N VAL A 62 -6.38 18.30 3.46
CA VAL A 62 -6.06 17.82 2.11
C VAL A 62 -7.34 17.26 1.49
N LEU A 63 -7.70 17.76 0.31
CA LEU A 63 -8.72 17.17 -0.53
C LEU A 63 -8.10 16.08 -1.37
N LYS A 64 -8.67 14.86 -1.32
CA LYS A 64 -8.30 13.74 -2.15
C LYS A 64 -9.50 13.25 -2.93
N LEU A 65 -9.36 13.15 -4.26
CA LEU A 65 -10.35 12.62 -5.20
C LEU A 65 -9.74 11.43 -5.90
N VAL A 66 -10.16 10.24 -5.51
CA VAL A 66 -9.62 8.97 -6.02
C VAL A 66 -10.17 8.70 -7.41
N LEU A 67 -9.34 8.18 -8.31
CA LEU A 67 -9.77 7.73 -9.63
C LEU A 67 -10.93 6.73 -9.52
N PRO A 68 -11.86 6.71 -10.49
CA PRO A 68 -12.98 5.77 -10.53
C PRO A 68 -12.52 4.39 -11.01
N ASP A 69 -11.53 3.84 -10.34
CA ASP A 69 -10.95 2.52 -10.56
C ASP A 69 -11.61 1.56 -9.57
N PRO A 70 -12.18 0.41 -10.01
CA PRO A 70 -12.80 -0.57 -9.11
C PRO A 70 -11.88 -1.03 -7.98
N ASP A 71 -10.58 -1.12 -8.23
CA ASP A 71 -9.59 -1.54 -7.23
C ASP A 71 -9.38 -0.51 -6.12
N LEU A 72 -9.76 0.74 -6.34
CA LEU A 72 -9.59 1.86 -5.40
C LEU A 72 -10.86 2.21 -4.59
N THR A 73 -11.96 1.52 -4.83
CA THR A 73 -13.26 1.84 -4.20
C THR A 73 -13.30 1.62 -2.70
N ARG A 74 -12.37 0.83 -2.16
CA ARG A 74 -12.30 0.50 -0.74
C ARG A 74 -11.53 1.52 0.11
N GLN A 75 -10.81 2.46 -0.50
CA GLN A 75 -10.04 3.46 0.26
C GLN A 75 -10.91 4.29 1.20
N VAL A 76 -12.00 4.85 0.69
CA VAL A 76 -12.90 5.70 1.49
C VAL A 76 -13.56 4.91 2.61
N PRO A 77 -14.22 3.77 2.37
CA PRO A 77 -14.80 2.95 3.44
C PRO A 77 -13.77 2.53 4.50
N THR A 78 -12.57 2.10 4.11
CA THR A 78 -11.51 1.75 5.07
C THR A 78 -11.19 2.90 6.00
N MET A 79 -10.99 4.10 5.46
CA MET A 79 -10.67 5.27 6.26
C MET A 79 -11.82 5.74 7.14
N VAL A 80 -13.07 5.54 6.71
CA VAL A 80 -14.29 5.81 7.50
C VAL A 80 -14.32 4.89 8.72
N GLU A 81 -14.19 3.58 8.51
CA GLU A 81 -14.28 2.59 9.58
C GLU A 81 -13.07 2.65 10.54
N ALA A 82 -11.91 3.02 10.03
CA ALA A 82 -10.70 3.20 10.86
C ALA A 82 -10.83 4.34 11.88
N ARG A 83 -11.69 5.35 11.63
CA ARG A 83 -11.92 6.48 12.52
C ARG A 83 -10.64 7.17 13.01
N GLY A 84 -9.62 7.20 12.13
CA GLY A 84 -8.32 7.79 12.42
C GLY A 84 -7.39 6.91 13.27
N HIS A 85 -7.71 5.64 13.52
CA HIS A 85 -6.81 4.68 14.16
C HIS A 85 -5.88 4.04 13.12
N GLY A 86 -4.59 4.35 13.19
CA GLY A 86 -3.60 3.94 12.22
C GLY A 86 -3.70 4.66 10.87
N TYR A 87 -4.74 5.44 10.63
CA TYR A 87 -4.99 6.17 9.39
C TYR A 87 -5.17 7.68 9.62
N ALA A 88 -5.01 8.45 8.53
CA ALA A 88 -5.34 9.87 8.54
C ALA A 88 -6.81 10.09 8.95
N ARG A 89 -7.06 11.15 9.74
CA ARG A 89 -8.44 11.50 10.13
C ARG A 89 -9.20 12.06 8.93
N LEU A 90 -10.43 11.59 8.76
CA LEU A 90 -11.39 12.18 7.84
C LEU A 90 -12.12 13.34 8.52
N PHE A 91 -12.18 14.48 7.83
CA PHE A 91 -13.03 15.62 8.20
C PHE A 91 -14.37 15.58 7.47
N ALA A 92 -14.36 15.08 6.22
CA ALA A 92 -15.55 14.80 5.41
C ALA A 92 -15.23 13.71 4.40
N HIS A 93 -16.27 13.04 3.90
CA HIS A 93 -16.15 12.05 2.82
C HIS A 93 -17.42 11.98 1.97
N ASP A 94 -17.26 11.48 0.76
CA ASP A 94 -18.32 11.15 -0.18
C ASP A 94 -17.93 9.88 -0.92
N ILE A 95 -18.54 8.74 -0.52
CA ILE A 95 -18.21 7.42 -1.06
C ILE A 95 -18.56 7.33 -2.55
N GLU A 96 -19.70 7.89 -2.96
CA GLU A 96 -20.16 7.85 -4.36
C GLU A 96 -19.21 8.57 -5.32
N ARG A 97 -18.54 9.62 -4.81
CA ARG A 97 -17.59 10.43 -5.58
C ARG A 97 -16.13 10.03 -5.35
N ASN A 98 -15.87 9.00 -4.54
CA ASN A 98 -14.53 8.63 -4.08
C ASN A 98 -13.73 9.84 -3.56
N ALA A 99 -14.38 10.69 -2.76
CA ALA A 99 -13.83 11.95 -2.28
C ALA A 99 -13.62 11.92 -0.76
N MET A 100 -12.49 12.46 -0.33
CA MET A 100 -12.12 12.59 1.09
C MET A 100 -11.52 13.96 1.38
N LEU A 101 -11.90 14.53 2.53
CA LEU A 101 -11.19 15.64 3.14
C LEU A 101 -10.48 15.09 4.37
N ILE A 102 -9.16 15.02 4.32
CA ILE A 102 -8.33 14.44 5.38
C ILE A 102 -7.53 15.52 6.12
N GLU A 103 -7.05 15.20 7.31
CA GLU A 103 -6.12 16.06 8.05
C GLU A 103 -4.86 16.34 7.24
N ALA A 104 -4.31 17.55 7.36
CA ALA A 104 -3.01 17.86 6.81
C ALA A 104 -1.93 17.16 7.63
N LEU A 105 -1.06 16.42 6.97
CA LEU A 105 0.01 15.61 7.55
C LEU A 105 1.38 16.18 7.17
N GLY A 106 2.38 15.80 7.93
CA GLY A 106 3.78 16.12 7.67
C GLY A 106 4.39 15.21 6.58
N PRO A 107 5.72 15.18 6.48
CA PRO A 107 6.42 14.35 5.50
C PRO A 107 6.15 12.86 5.73
N SER A 108 6.25 12.08 4.64
CA SER A 108 6.23 10.62 4.74
C SER A 108 7.50 10.09 5.40
N LEU A 109 7.40 8.90 5.98
CA LEU A 109 8.51 8.22 6.64
C LEU A 109 9.67 7.95 5.66
N SER A 110 9.37 7.77 4.36
CA SER A 110 10.38 7.61 3.31
C SER A 110 11.19 8.89 3.01
N GLN A 111 10.69 10.07 3.41
CA GLN A 111 11.36 11.35 3.23
C GLN A 111 12.27 11.72 4.42
N LEU A 112 12.28 10.89 5.46
CA LEU A 112 13.09 11.11 6.66
C LEU A 112 14.35 10.23 6.61
N ASP A 113 15.45 10.78 7.06
CA ASP A 113 16.71 10.03 7.23
C ASP A 113 16.61 9.19 8.52
N THR A 114 15.93 8.05 8.42
CA THR A 114 15.60 7.17 9.54
C THR A 114 16.18 5.78 9.28
N PRO A 115 16.92 5.18 10.24
CA PRO A 115 17.40 3.81 10.12
C PRO A 115 16.27 2.82 9.85
N VAL A 116 16.52 1.79 9.03
CA VAL A 116 15.49 0.82 8.59
C VAL A 116 14.80 0.15 9.77
N GLU A 117 15.54 -0.19 10.82
CA GLU A 117 14.99 -0.83 12.02
C GLU A 117 13.94 0.06 12.72
N GLN A 118 14.19 1.36 12.77
CA GLN A 118 13.22 2.32 13.33
C GLN A 118 12.02 2.52 12.38
N VAL A 119 12.25 2.51 11.05
CA VAL A 119 11.16 2.52 10.07
C VAL A 119 10.25 1.31 10.26
N ILE A 120 10.82 0.11 10.40
CA ILE A 120 10.09 -1.13 10.67
C ILE A 120 9.27 -1.01 11.97
N GLU A 121 9.87 -0.51 13.05
CA GLU A 121 9.15 -0.31 14.32
C GLU A 121 7.95 0.62 14.15
N VAL A 122 8.14 1.78 13.49
CA VAL A 122 7.07 2.75 13.24
C VAL A 122 5.94 2.12 12.42
N LEU A 123 6.27 1.42 11.33
CA LEU A 123 5.28 0.75 10.47
C LEU A 123 4.50 -0.32 11.25
N CYS A 124 5.19 -1.16 12.04
CA CYS A 124 4.54 -2.18 12.87
C CYS A 124 3.58 -1.57 13.90
N ARG A 125 4.00 -0.50 14.59
CA ARG A 125 3.15 0.21 15.56
C ARG A 125 1.92 0.83 14.89
N THR A 126 2.08 1.38 13.69
CA THR A 126 0.99 1.97 12.92
C THR A 126 0.04 0.90 12.40
N LEU A 127 0.56 -0.22 11.86
CA LEU A 127 -0.23 -1.37 11.40
C LEU A 127 -1.07 -1.98 12.53
N ARG A 128 -0.52 -2.10 13.75
CA ARG A 128 -1.28 -2.60 14.90
C ARG A 128 -2.51 -1.74 15.23
N GLN A 129 -2.51 -0.46 14.91
CA GLN A 129 -3.68 0.40 15.02
C GLN A 129 -4.61 0.20 13.80
N ALA A 130 -4.06 0.17 12.59
CA ALA A 130 -4.80 -0.02 11.35
C ALA A 130 -5.60 -1.34 11.34
N TRP A 131 -5.02 -2.44 11.81
CA TRP A 131 -5.68 -3.76 11.90
C TRP A 131 -6.86 -3.82 12.89
N ARG A 132 -7.10 -2.75 13.66
CA ARG A 132 -8.29 -2.64 14.52
C ARG A 132 -9.52 -2.14 13.75
N THR A 133 -9.35 -1.77 12.47
CA THR A 133 -10.45 -1.36 11.60
C THR A 133 -11.46 -2.50 11.48
N ALA A 134 -12.72 -2.20 11.81
CA ALA A 134 -13.80 -3.17 11.67
C ALA A 134 -14.15 -3.37 10.19
N PRO A 135 -14.41 -4.61 9.74
CA PRO A 135 -14.95 -4.82 8.41
C PRO A 135 -16.38 -4.28 8.32
N TRP A 136 -16.76 -3.75 7.15
CA TRP A 136 -18.09 -3.24 6.88
C TRP A 136 -18.92 -4.24 6.04
N PRO A 137 -20.26 -4.10 5.97
CA PRO A 137 -21.13 -5.10 5.36
C PRO A 137 -20.77 -5.47 3.93
N GLU A 138 -20.47 -4.49 3.07
CA GLU A 138 -20.13 -4.73 1.67
C GLU A 138 -18.79 -5.47 1.51
N LEU A 139 -17.84 -5.23 2.42
CA LEU A 139 -16.57 -5.96 2.44
C LEU A 139 -16.76 -7.42 2.83
N THR A 140 -17.61 -7.68 3.83
CA THR A 140 -17.88 -9.05 4.30
C THR A 140 -18.79 -9.84 3.35
N ALA A 141 -19.65 -9.17 2.60
CA ALA A 141 -20.51 -9.79 1.58
C ALA A 141 -19.76 -10.11 0.27
N ALA A 142 -18.65 -9.43 0.00
CA ALA A 142 -17.83 -9.71 -1.16
C ALA A 142 -17.12 -11.07 -1.03
N PRO A 143 -16.93 -11.83 -2.12
CA PRO A 143 -16.10 -13.01 -2.08
C PRO A 143 -14.72 -12.65 -1.52
N THR A 144 -14.26 -13.39 -0.52
CA THR A 144 -12.89 -13.20 0.00
C THR A 144 -11.93 -13.64 -1.09
N LEU A 145 -11.29 -12.68 -1.72
CA LEU A 145 -10.30 -12.94 -2.74
C LEU A 145 -9.04 -13.47 -2.03
N ASP A 146 -8.65 -14.70 -2.39
CA ASP A 146 -7.37 -15.22 -1.92
C ASP A 146 -6.22 -14.46 -2.62
N LYS A 147 -5.61 -13.56 -1.86
CA LYS A 147 -4.52 -12.72 -2.38
C LYS A 147 -3.33 -13.54 -2.85
N ALA A 148 -3.05 -14.68 -2.21
CA ALA A 148 -1.96 -15.56 -2.62
C ALA A 148 -2.23 -16.20 -3.98
N CYS A 149 -3.46 -16.64 -4.24
CA CYS A 149 -3.86 -17.18 -5.53
C CYS A 149 -3.79 -16.10 -6.63
N GLN A 150 -4.27 -14.87 -6.34
CA GLN A 150 -4.19 -13.77 -7.30
C GLN A 150 -2.73 -13.40 -7.65
N LEU A 151 -1.85 -13.35 -6.66
CA LEU A 151 -0.43 -13.08 -6.90
C LEU A 151 0.25 -14.22 -7.63
N SER A 152 -0.13 -15.47 -7.36
CA SER A 152 0.36 -16.65 -8.08
C SER A 152 0.04 -16.55 -9.57
N GLU A 153 -1.21 -16.28 -9.91
CA GLU A 153 -1.66 -16.10 -11.30
C GLU A 153 -0.97 -14.91 -11.96
N LEU A 154 -0.83 -13.80 -11.25
CA LEU A 154 -0.13 -12.60 -11.73
C LEU A 154 1.34 -12.90 -12.04
N VAL A 155 2.05 -13.55 -11.13
CA VAL A 155 3.47 -13.89 -11.26
C VAL A 155 3.69 -14.82 -12.47
N GLY A 156 2.91 -15.90 -12.61
CA GLY A 156 3.02 -16.82 -13.73
C GLY A 156 2.78 -16.13 -15.07
N ARG A 157 1.67 -15.41 -15.18
CA ARG A 157 1.29 -14.68 -16.39
C ARG A 157 2.32 -13.61 -16.80
N LEU A 158 2.80 -12.82 -15.83
CA LEU A 158 3.77 -11.76 -16.11
C LEU A 158 5.14 -12.33 -16.49
N TRP A 159 5.61 -13.37 -15.79
CA TRP A 159 6.89 -13.98 -16.08
C TRP A 159 6.96 -14.54 -17.52
N GLU A 160 5.91 -15.26 -17.95
CA GLU A 160 5.80 -15.76 -19.32
C GLU A 160 5.65 -14.60 -20.32
N GLY A 161 4.74 -13.68 -20.07
CA GLY A 161 4.42 -12.56 -20.97
C GLY A 161 5.59 -11.58 -21.19
N LEU A 162 6.50 -11.48 -20.22
CA LEU A 162 7.71 -10.64 -20.29
C LEU A 162 8.96 -11.39 -20.83
N GLY A 163 8.81 -12.63 -21.27
CA GLY A 163 9.92 -13.42 -21.81
C GLY A 163 10.90 -13.89 -20.74
N GLN A 164 10.40 -14.24 -19.55
CA GLN A 164 11.17 -14.85 -18.47
C GLN A 164 12.32 -13.95 -17.96
N PRO A 165 12.04 -12.76 -17.42
CA PRO A 165 13.06 -11.75 -17.09
C PRO A 165 13.91 -12.08 -15.86
N CYS A 166 13.60 -13.16 -15.14
CA CYS A 166 14.38 -13.68 -14.04
C CYS A 166 14.43 -15.21 -14.07
N PRO A 167 15.39 -15.86 -13.39
CA PRO A 167 15.53 -17.31 -13.38
C PRO A 167 14.26 -18.02 -12.88
N GLU A 168 13.92 -19.16 -13.50
CA GLU A 168 12.77 -19.99 -13.15
C GLU A 168 12.71 -20.35 -11.66
N ARG A 169 13.87 -20.63 -11.02
CA ARG A 169 13.95 -20.93 -9.59
C ARG A 169 13.37 -19.84 -8.70
N VAL A 170 13.42 -18.56 -9.12
CA VAL A 170 12.87 -17.43 -8.39
C VAL A 170 11.34 -17.48 -8.42
N VAL A 171 10.78 -17.70 -9.61
CA VAL A 171 9.34 -17.81 -9.82
C VAL A 171 8.79 -19.07 -9.17
N ALA A 172 9.44 -20.22 -9.35
CA ALA A 172 9.05 -21.48 -8.70
C ALA A 172 8.98 -21.34 -7.17
N ARG A 173 9.94 -20.61 -6.56
CA ARG A 173 9.91 -20.34 -5.13
C ARG A 173 8.74 -19.42 -4.73
N ALA A 174 8.44 -18.39 -5.52
CA ALA A 174 7.31 -17.50 -5.28
C ALA A 174 5.97 -18.26 -5.36
N LEU A 175 5.78 -19.09 -6.38
CA LEU A 175 4.59 -19.92 -6.56
C LEU A 175 4.43 -20.93 -5.42
N HIS A 176 5.51 -21.59 -5.01
CA HIS A 176 5.50 -22.48 -3.85
C HIS A 176 5.08 -21.76 -2.55
N PHE A 177 5.57 -20.54 -2.31
CA PHE A 177 5.12 -19.76 -1.16
C PHE A 177 3.65 -19.32 -1.28
N ALA A 178 3.18 -19.00 -2.48
CA ALA A 178 1.76 -18.72 -2.71
C ALA A 178 0.88 -19.93 -2.36
N GLU A 179 1.26 -21.14 -2.80
CA GLU A 179 0.57 -22.39 -2.44
C GLU A 179 0.51 -22.59 -0.92
N GLN A 180 1.62 -22.36 -0.23
CA GLN A 180 1.66 -22.48 1.23
C GLN A 180 0.75 -21.44 1.92
N ARG A 181 0.66 -20.20 1.39
CA ARG A 181 -0.23 -19.17 1.94
C ARG A 181 -1.70 -19.46 1.65
N CYS A 182 -2.03 -19.97 0.44
CA CYS A 182 -3.38 -20.46 0.15
C CYS A 182 -3.79 -21.59 1.09
N ALA A 183 -2.91 -22.59 1.30
CA ALA A 183 -3.20 -23.73 2.18
C ALA A 183 -3.33 -23.35 3.67
N ALA A 184 -2.64 -22.29 4.10
CA ALA A 184 -2.67 -21.80 5.48
C ALA A 184 -3.72 -20.71 5.72
N ALA A 185 -4.57 -20.41 4.73
CA ALA A 185 -5.59 -19.36 4.82
C ALA A 185 -6.62 -19.70 5.91
N ASP A 186 -6.77 -18.81 6.88
CA ASP A 186 -7.78 -18.88 7.92
C ASP A 186 -8.57 -17.55 7.96
N GLN A 187 -9.68 -17.54 7.23
CA GLN A 187 -10.50 -16.33 7.09
C GLN A 187 -11.07 -15.81 8.42
N GLN A 188 -11.17 -16.65 9.45
CA GLN A 188 -11.64 -16.22 10.78
C GLN A 188 -10.61 -15.33 11.49
N ARG A 189 -9.35 -15.38 11.07
CA ARG A 189 -8.25 -14.57 11.61
C ARG A 189 -7.94 -13.35 10.75
N TYR A 190 -8.62 -13.18 9.63
CA TYR A 190 -8.40 -12.06 8.75
C TYR A 190 -8.80 -10.74 9.39
N VAL A 191 -8.06 -9.71 9.04
CA VAL A 191 -8.33 -8.31 9.41
C VAL A 191 -8.49 -7.48 8.13
N VAL A 192 -8.98 -6.26 8.28
CA VAL A 192 -8.87 -5.28 7.18
C VAL A 192 -7.40 -4.88 7.11
N VAL A 193 -6.68 -5.39 6.10
CA VAL A 193 -5.29 -5.05 5.86
C VAL A 193 -5.18 -3.71 5.13
N HIS A 194 -4.03 -3.05 5.29
CA HIS A 194 -3.73 -1.86 4.51
C HIS A 194 -3.56 -2.17 3.02
N GLY A 195 -2.84 -3.25 2.73
CA GLY A 195 -2.57 -3.72 1.37
C GLY A 195 -1.27 -3.21 0.77
N ASP A 196 -0.86 -1.98 1.09
CA ASP A 196 0.41 -1.39 0.61
C ASP A 196 1.09 -0.49 1.67
N PRO A 197 1.45 -1.02 2.86
CA PRO A 197 1.97 -0.22 3.99
C PRO A 197 3.46 0.11 3.85
N HIS A 198 3.88 0.65 2.71
CA HIS A 198 5.27 1.08 2.54
C HIS A 198 5.55 2.44 3.21
N PRO A 199 6.83 2.82 3.48
CA PRO A 199 7.17 4.05 4.20
C PRO A 199 6.65 5.34 3.54
N GLY A 200 6.39 5.34 2.24
CA GLY A 200 5.80 6.46 1.51
C GLY A 200 4.34 6.73 1.88
N ASN A 201 3.61 5.70 2.30
CA ASN A 201 2.20 5.80 2.73
C ASN A 201 2.05 6.06 4.23
N ALA A 202 3.14 6.09 5.00
CA ALA A 202 3.14 6.43 6.42
C ALA A 202 3.56 7.89 6.62
N LEU A 203 2.62 8.78 6.96
CA LEU A 203 2.84 10.22 7.06
C LEU A 203 2.85 10.65 8.53
N ARG A 204 3.73 11.59 8.85
CA ARG A 204 3.90 12.11 10.20
C ARG A 204 2.70 12.95 10.64
N VAL A 205 2.16 12.67 11.82
CA VAL A 205 1.11 13.53 12.39
C VAL A 205 1.74 14.80 12.99
N PRO A 206 1.15 15.98 12.77
CA PRO A 206 1.68 17.23 13.32
C PRO A 206 1.55 17.30 14.84
N THR A 207 0.55 16.63 15.40
CA THR A 207 0.27 16.61 16.83
C THR A 207 -0.05 15.18 17.27
N PRO A 208 0.61 14.65 18.33
CA PRO A 208 0.31 13.33 18.88
C PRO A 208 -1.17 13.21 19.25
N ARG A 209 -1.76 12.05 18.96
CA ARG A 209 -3.17 11.77 19.22
C ARG A 209 -3.45 10.27 19.35
N THR A 210 -4.58 9.95 19.95
CA THR A 210 -5.09 8.56 19.99
C THR A 210 -5.25 8.02 18.58
N GLY A 211 -4.81 6.77 18.36
CA GLY A 211 -4.79 6.10 17.08
C GLY A 211 -3.59 6.47 16.18
N ALA A 212 -2.67 7.32 16.67
CA ALA A 212 -1.42 7.70 16.01
C ALA A 212 -0.25 7.70 17.02
N GLU A 213 -0.18 6.68 17.85
CA GLU A 213 0.80 6.54 18.94
C GLU A 213 2.22 6.34 18.44
N SER A 214 2.40 5.91 17.18
CA SER A 214 3.70 5.84 16.51
C SER A 214 4.25 7.21 16.11
N GLY A 215 3.41 8.26 16.13
CA GLY A 215 3.69 9.57 15.51
C GLY A 215 3.40 9.61 14.01
N PHE A 216 2.93 8.50 13.43
CA PHE A 216 2.61 8.35 12.01
C PHE A 216 1.24 7.71 11.81
N VAL A 217 0.66 7.94 10.65
CA VAL A 217 -0.59 7.32 10.20
C VAL A 217 -0.48 6.98 8.72
N PHE A 218 -1.24 5.98 8.30
CA PHE A 218 -1.30 5.60 6.89
C PHE A 218 -2.30 6.45 6.10
N VAL A 219 -2.01 6.52 4.81
CA VAL A 219 -2.91 6.96 3.73
C VAL A 219 -2.94 5.87 2.67
N ASP A 220 -3.91 5.94 1.76
CA ASP A 220 -3.98 5.07 0.57
C ASP A 220 -4.10 3.57 0.83
N PRO A 221 -5.03 3.12 1.70
CA PRO A 221 -5.24 1.69 1.87
C PRO A 221 -5.93 1.05 0.66
N ASP A 222 -5.55 -0.18 0.32
CA ASP A 222 -6.34 -1.05 -0.56
C ASP A 222 -7.60 -1.57 0.15
N GLY A 223 -7.51 -1.85 1.43
CA GLY A 223 -8.64 -2.13 2.32
C GLY A 223 -9.38 -3.43 2.00
N PHE A 224 -8.73 -4.57 2.10
CA PHE A 224 -9.35 -5.88 1.92
C PHE A 224 -9.18 -6.80 3.14
N LEU A 225 -9.99 -7.87 3.22
CA LEU A 225 -9.81 -8.88 4.26
C LEU A 225 -8.61 -9.76 3.93
N GLY A 226 -7.65 -9.85 4.85
CA GLY A 226 -6.43 -10.59 4.64
C GLY A 226 -5.68 -10.96 5.92
N ASP A 227 -4.69 -11.81 5.75
CA ASP A 227 -3.74 -12.17 6.79
C ASP A 227 -2.86 -10.96 7.15
N ARG A 228 -2.66 -10.71 8.45
CA ARG A 228 -1.72 -9.67 8.93
C ARG A 228 -0.31 -9.83 8.38
N ALA A 229 0.11 -11.08 8.15
CA ALA A 229 1.40 -11.39 7.58
C ALA A 229 1.56 -10.81 6.16
N TYR A 230 0.47 -10.60 5.42
CA TYR A 230 0.50 -9.95 4.11
C TYR A 230 1.06 -8.52 4.19
N ASP A 231 0.48 -7.67 5.05
CA ASP A 231 0.98 -6.29 5.25
C ASP A 231 2.46 -6.27 5.65
N LEU A 232 2.87 -7.18 6.53
CA LEU A 232 4.27 -7.28 6.96
C LEU A 232 5.17 -7.80 5.84
N GLY A 233 4.66 -8.67 4.96
CA GLY A 233 5.33 -9.09 3.75
C GLY A 233 5.57 -7.92 2.79
N VAL A 234 4.58 -7.04 2.63
CA VAL A 234 4.73 -5.80 1.85
C VAL A 234 5.84 -4.91 2.43
N VAL A 235 5.90 -4.75 3.76
CA VAL A 235 7.02 -4.04 4.39
C VAL A 235 8.35 -4.73 4.11
N LEU A 236 8.39 -6.08 4.16
CA LEU A 236 9.64 -6.84 3.95
C LEU A 236 10.09 -6.84 2.48
N ARG A 237 9.18 -6.68 1.50
CA ARG A 237 9.52 -6.68 0.06
C ARG A 237 10.43 -5.52 -0.33
N ASP A 238 10.41 -4.41 0.40
CA ASP A 238 11.24 -3.24 0.13
C ASP A 238 12.73 -3.49 0.48
N TRP A 239 13.52 -2.47 0.67
CA TRP A 239 14.91 -2.54 1.14
C TRP A 239 15.91 -3.13 0.13
N CYS A 240 15.63 -3.01 -1.18
CA CYS A 240 16.53 -3.56 -2.20
C CYS A 240 17.97 -3.02 -2.10
N ALA A 241 18.15 -1.74 -1.76
CA ALA A 241 19.48 -1.15 -1.60
C ALA A 241 20.27 -1.81 -0.46
N GLN A 242 19.63 -2.02 0.71
CA GLN A 242 20.24 -2.67 1.87
C GLN A 242 20.55 -4.14 1.61
N LEU A 243 19.64 -4.83 0.91
CA LEU A 243 19.84 -6.23 0.55
C LEU A 243 20.95 -6.42 -0.47
N SER A 244 21.16 -5.45 -1.37
CA SER A 244 22.23 -5.50 -2.37
C SER A 244 23.60 -5.10 -1.82
N ALA A 245 23.67 -4.53 -0.63
CA ALA A 245 24.92 -4.01 -0.05
C ALA A 245 25.80 -5.09 0.64
N GLY A 246 25.35 -6.35 0.73
CA GLY A 246 26.12 -7.40 1.40
C GLY A 246 25.35 -8.71 1.54
N ASP A 247 25.25 -9.25 2.77
CA ASP A 247 24.48 -10.45 3.04
C ASP A 247 22.97 -10.19 2.94
N ALA A 248 22.42 -10.34 1.73
CA ALA A 248 21.00 -10.14 1.46
C ALA A 248 20.11 -10.99 2.36
N ARG A 249 20.47 -12.28 2.52
CA ARG A 249 19.65 -13.25 3.27
C ARG A 249 19.67 -12.99 4.76
N GLY A 250 20.84 -12.74 5.34
CA GLY A 250 20.97 -12.38 6.75
C GLY A 250 20.26 -11.07 7.08
N THR A 251 20.39 -10.07 6.21
CA THR A 251 19.69 -8.77 6.35
C THR A 251 18.17 -8.94 6.26
N ALA A 252 17.65 -9.67 5.26
CA ALA A 252 16.21 -9.90 5.12
C ALA A 252 15.65 -10.71 6.30
N ARG A 253 16.39 -11.73 6.79
CA ARG A 253 15.99 -12.49 7.99
C ARG A 253 15.92 -11.61 9.23
N ARG A 254 16.92 -10.75 9.44
CA ARG A 254 16.91 -9.81 10.57
C ARG A 254 15.71 -8.87 10.50
N TYR A 255 15.35 -8.34 9.33
CA TYR A 255 14.16 -7.50 9.18
C TYR A 255 12.87 -8.29 9.40
N CYS A 256 12.79 -9.53 8.91
CA CYS A 256 11.65 -10.41 9.16
C CYS A 256 11.48 -10.70 10.66
N GLN A 257 12.55 -10.97 11.39
CA GLN A 257 12.54 -11.16 12.83
C GLN A 257 12.09 -9.92 13.59
N LEU A 258 12.50 -8.72 13.18
CA LEU A 258 12.02 -7.47 13.75
C LEU A 258 10.50 -7.30 13.53
N LEU A 259 10.01 -7.56 12.32
CA LEU A 259 8.57 -7.52 12.00
C LEU A 259 7.78 -8.50 12.89
N ALA A 260 8.24 -9.75 13.00
CA ALA A 260 7.64 -10.78 13.85
C ALA A 260 7.68 -10.37 15.33
N GLY A 261 8.82 -9.88 15.82
CA GLY A 261 9.00 -9.46 17.21
C GLY A 261 8.11 -8.28 17.62
N HIS A 262 7.92 -7.29 16.75
CA HIS A 262 7.05 -6.14 17.03
C HIS A 262 5.55 -6.45 16.95
N THR A 263 5.15 -7.50 16.24
CA THR A 263 3.74 -7.76 15.93
C THR A 263 3.19 -9.07 16.49
N GLY A 264 4.06 -10.03 16.81
CA GLY A 264 3.68 -11.39 17.21
C GLY A 264 3.15 -12.25 16.04
N VAL A 265 3.34 -11.80 14.80
CA VAL A 265 2.95 -12.55 13.60
C VAL A 265 4.04 -13.56 13.25
N ASP A 266 3.64 -14.73 12.72
CA ASP A 266 4.55 -15.82 12.35
C ASP A 266 5.61 -15.37 11.33
N GLU A 267 6.90 -15.61 11.68
CA GLU A 267 8.03 -15.20 10.85
C GLU A 267 8.02 -15.90 9.48
N ALA A 268 7.64 -17.20 9.45
CA ALA A 268 7.58 -17.93 8.18
C ALA A 268 6.52 -17.36 7.23
N ALA A 269 5.36 -16.97 7.78
CA ALA A 269 4.32 -16.33 7.00
C ALA A 269 4.76 -14.97 6.43
N ILE A 270 5.41 -14.14 7.25
CA ILE A 270 5.95 -12.84 6.82
C ILE A 270 6.98 -13.03 5.70
N TRP A 271 7.89 -13.99 5.87
CA TRP A 271 8.91 -14.31 4.86
C TRP A 271 8.31 -14.73 3.53
N GLN A 272 7.32 -15.63 3.57
CA GLN A 272 6.67 -16.15 2.37
C GLN A 272 5.94 -15.04 1.62
N TRP A 273 5.17 -14.21 2.31
CA TRP A 273 4.51 -13.05 1.72
C TRP A 273 5.50 -12.03 1.18
N GLY A 274 6.56 -11.73 1.93
CA GLY A 274 7.58 -10.77 1.51
C GLY A 274 8.32 -11.19 0.25
N PHE A 275 8.61 -12.49 0.11
CA PHE A 275 9.22 -13.03 -1.10
C PHE A 275 8.26 -12.99 -2.30
N LEU A 276 7.02 -13.44 -2.12
CA LEU A 276 6.00 -13.44 -3.16
C LEU A 276 5.71 -12.00 -3.65
N GLU A 277 5.55 -11.06 -2.74
CA GLU A 277 5.35 -9.64 -3.04
C GLU A 277 6.55 -9.02 -3.75
N ARG A 278 7.78 -9.39 -3.38
CA ARG A 278 8.99 -8.92 -4.06
C ARG A 278 9.04 -9.35 -5.52
N VAL A 279 8.71 -10.60 -5.80
CA VAL A 279 8.71 -11.14 -7.18
C VAL A 279 7.58 -10.52 -7.99
N SER A 280 6.36 -10.46 -7.44
CA SER A 280 5.20 -9.87 -8.13
C SER A 280 5.41 -8.38 -8.44
N THR A 281 5.94 -7.61 -7.47
CA THR A 281 6.27 -6.19 -7.66
C THR A 281 7.34 -6.00 -8.73
N GLY A 282 8.41 -6.81 -8.71
CA GLY A 282 9.45 -6.74 -9.73
C GLY A 282 8.93 -6.99 -11.14
N LEU A 283 8.10 -8.01 -11.32
CA LEU A 283 7.48 -8.32 -12.61
C LEU A 283 6.48 -7.24 -13.04
N PHE A 284 5.68 -6.71 -12.13
CA PHE A 284 4.72 -5.66 -12.41
C PHE A 284 5.41 -4.35 -12.83
N LEU A 285 6.46 -3.93 -12.14
CA LEU A 285 7.26 -2.76 -12.53
C LEU A 285 7.91 -2.94 -13.90
N MET A 286 8.36 -4.16 -14.23
CA MET A 286 8.88 -4.48 -15.56
C MET A 286 7.80 -4.27 -16.63
N GLN A 287 6.58 -4.71 -16.39
CA GLN A 287 5.44 -4.50 -17.28
C GLN A 287 5.12 -3.01 -17.47
N LEU A 288 5.26 -2.19 -16.42
CA LEU A 288 5.04 -0.75 -16.48
C LEU A 288 6.18 0.02 -17.16
N GLY A 289 7.30 -0.65 -17.48
CA GLY A 289 8.48 -0.05 -18.11
C GLY A 289 9.49 0.56 -17.13
N ASP A 290 9.29 0.45 -15.82
CA ASP A 290 10.31 0.82 -14.82
C ASP A 290 11.32 -0.32 -14.65
N VAL A 291 12.12 -0.51 -15.68
CA VAL A 291 13.07 -1.63 -15.80
C VAL A 291 14.16 -1.56 -14.72
N ALA A 292 14.57 -0.36 -14.31
CA ALA A 292 15.65 -0.19 -13.32
C ALA A 292 15.20 -0.68 -11.95
N GLN A 293 14.04 -0.24 -11.47
CA GLN A 293 13.50 -0.65 -10.19
C GLN A 293 13.09 -2.12 -10.22
N ALA A 294 12.45 -2.58 -11.31
CA ALA A 294 12.09 -3.99 -11.54
C ALA A 294 13.28 -4.94 -11.36
N ARG A 295 14.41 -4.62 -12.00
CA ARG A 295 15.65 -5.42 -11.89
C ARG A 295 16.17 -5.47 -10.46
N SER A 296 16.06 -4.37 -9.69
CA SER A 296 16.48 -4.33 -8.30
C SER A 296 15.67 -5.32 -7.43
N PHE A 297 14.35 -5.37 -7.63
CA PHE A 297 13.49 -6.36 -6.95
C PHE A 297 13.81 -7.80 -7.34
N LEU A 298 13.94 -8.08 -8.63
CA LEU A 298 14.19 -9.44 -9.13
C LEU A 298 15.59 -9.94 -8.75
N ALA A 299 16.62 -9.10 -8.83
CA ALA A 299 17.98 -9.46 -8.41
C ALA A 299 18.06 -9.76 -6.91
N THR A 300 17.40 -8.96 -6.08
CA THR A 300 17.35 -9.25 -4.63
C THR A 300 16.52 -10.51 -4.34
N ALA A 301 15.45 -10.79 -5.07
CA ALA A 301 14.72 -12.06 -4.96
C ALA A 301 15.64 -13.25 -5.33
N GLU A 302 16.44 -13.13 -6.38
CA GLU A 302 17.40 -14.16 -6.78
C GLU A 302 18.45 -14.41 -5.69
N ALA A 303 19.00 -13.36 -5.08
CA ALA A 303 19.95 -13.47 -3.97
C ALA A 303 19.34 -14.19 -2.74
N LEU A 304 18.02 -14.04 -2.50
CA LEU A 304 17.34 -14.72 -1.40
C LEU A 304 17.08 -16.21 -1.66
N VAL A 305 17.01 -16.63 -2.93
CA VAL A 305 16.80 -18.04 -3.33
C VAL A 305 18.11 -18.79 -3.45
N ALA A 306 19.24 -18.10 -3.72
CA ALA A 306 20.54 -18.75 -3.86
C ALA A 306 20.82 -19.60 -2.62
N GLU A 307 20.93 -20.92 -2.81
CA GLU A 307 21.43 -21.83 -1.79
C GLU A 307 22.88 -21.42 -1.51
N ASN A 308 23.28 -21.43 -0.23
CA ASN A 308 24.68 -21.34 0.09
C ASN A 308 25.38 -22.48 -0.67
N VAL A 309 26.07 -22.14 -1.76
CA VAL A 309 27.13 -23.01 -2.27
C VAL A 309 28.15 -23.03 -1.15
N PRO A 310 28.48 -24.19 -0.59
CA PRO A 310 29.43 -24.32 0.52
C PRO A 310 30.81 -23.78 0.14
#